data_487a47b3bb38d257746baa01c0f9d6dd
#
_entry.id   487a47b3bb38d257746baa01c0f9d6dd
#
_cell.length_a   1.000
_cell.length_b   1.000
_cell.length_c   1.000
_cell.angle_alpha   90.00
_cell.angle_beta   90.00
_cell.angle_gamma   90.00
#
_symmetry.space_group_name_H-M   'P 1'
#
loop_
_entity.id
_entity.type
_entity.pdbx_description
1 polymer ?
#
loop_
_entity_poly.entity_id
_entity_poly.type
_entity_poly.pdbx_seq_one_letter_code
_entity_poly.pdbx_strand_id
1 'polypeptide(L)'
;ELAKVVAAAGIEPADDPSNRDDRFDRARIRKAIAGADWLDVPALAVSAANLADADAALEWAAAREWSECVTKGPMGYTYRPQAPRAVALRVLTRIVTELDGSVPRGSAVARLFESLVARQPASIGGLVARAMPDGWSVTKAPVRRA
;
A
#
# COMPACT_ATOMS: atom_id res chain seq x y z
N GLU A 1 9.85 21.62 -18.55
CA GLU A 1 11.04 22.35 -17.99
C GLU A 1 12.35 21.75 -18.48
N LEU A 2 12.58 20.45 -18.41
CA LEU A 2 13.83 19.82 -18.84
C LEU A 2 14.16 20.10 -20.31
N ALA A 3 13.19 20.03 -21.23
CA ALA A 3 13.39 20.35 -22.65
C ALA A 3 13.85 21.81 -22.88
N LYS A 4 13.37 22.75 -22.05
CA LYS A 4 13.82 24.14 -22.11
C LYS A 4 15.27 24.30 -21.64
N VAL A 5 15.65 23.57 -20.60
CA VAL A 5 17.05 23.58 -20.08
C VAL A 5 18.01 22.98 -21.10
N VAL A 6 17.64 21.85 -21.71
CA VAL A 6 18.42 21.17 -22.75
C VAL A 6 18.60 22.08 -23.98
N ALA A 7 17.53 22.74 -24.43
CA ALA A 7 17.57 23.68 -25.53
C ALA A 7 18.45 24.91 -25.22
N ALA A 8 18.35 25.46 -23.99
CA ALA A 8 19.17 26.58 -23.55
C ALA A 8 20.66 26.22 -23.40
N ALA A 9 20.97 24.96 -23.12
CA ALA A 9 22.34 24.44 -23.06
C ALA A 9 22.92 24.08 -24.43
N GLY A 10 22.18 24.24 -25.56
CA GLY A 10 22.63 23.92 -26.92
C GLY A 10 22.87 22.42 -27.13
N ILE A 11 22.29 21.58 -26.30
CA ILE A 11 22.42 20.11 -26.38
C ILE A 11 21.34 19.58 -27.33
N GLU A 12 21.73 18.87 -28.38
CA GLU A 12 20.79 18.17 -29.23
C GLU A 12 20.46 16.79 -28.62
N PRO A 13 19.23 16.57 -28.11
CA PRO A 13 18.89 15.31 -27.51
C PRO A 13 18.76 14.21 -28.57
N ALA A 14 19.29 13.01 -28.29
CA ALA A 14 19.09 11.87 -29.15
C ALA A 14 17.60 11.48 -29.24
N ASP A 15 17.08 11.35 -30.46
CA ASP A 15 15.70 10.87 -30.67
C ASP A 15 15.68 9.34 -30.59
N ASP A 16 15.35 8.83 -29.40
CA ASP A 16 15.23 7.39 -29.17
C ASP A 16 13.88 6.87 -29.72
N PRO A 17 13.89 5.99 -30.75
CA PRO A 17 12.68 5.42 -31.34
C PRO A 17 11.75 4.74 -30.30
N SER A 18 12.30 4.24 -29.20
CA SER A 18 11.52 3.61 -28.14
C SER A 18 10.51 4.56 -27.48
N ASN A 19 10.72 5.88 -27.56
CA ASN A 19 9.79 6.88 -27.05
C ASN A 19 8.49 6.97 -27.84
N ARG A 20 8.46 6.42 -29.08
CA ARG A 20 7.29 6.39 -29.96
C ARG A 20 6.67 4.99 -30.11
N ASP A 21 7.33 3.97 -29.56
CA ASP A 21 6.93 2.58 -29.71
C ASP A 21 5.83 2.21 -28.69
N ASP A 22 4.65 1.85 -29.20
CA ASP A 22 3.46 1.51 -28.39
C ASP A 22 3.59 0.18 -27.61
N ARG A 23 4.66 -0.57 -27.81
CA ARG A 23 5.01 -1.71 -26.96
C ARG A 23 5.36 -1.28 -25.54
N PHE A 24 5.78 -0.02 -25.34
CA PHE A 24 6.12 0.53 -24.04
C PHE A 24 4.94 1.32 -23.46
N ASP A 25 4.53 0.97 -22.25
CA ASP A 25 3.42 1.63 -21.53
C ASP A 25 3.58 3.15 -21.47
N ARG A 26 4.81 3.63 -21.24
CA ARG A 26 5.11 5.07 -21.22
C ARG A 26 4.73 5.79 -22.52
N ALA A 27 4.98 5.17 -23.68
CA ALA A 27 4.65 5.78 -24.97
C ALA A 27 3.13 5.80 -25.18
N ARG A 28 2.45 4.69 -24.89
CA ARG A 28 0.98 4.60 -24.93
C ARG A 28 0.32 5.63 -24.02
N ILE A 29 0.77 5.73 -22.76
CA ILE A 29 0.20 6.66 -21.77
C ILE A 29 0.40 8.10 -22.23
N ARG A 30 1.60 8.48 -22.71
CA ARG A 30 1.84 9.83 -23.22
C ARG A 30 0.93 10.19 -24.39
N LYS A 31 0.75 9.27 -25.35
CA LYS A 31 -0.17 9.48 -26.48
C LYS A 31 -1.62 9.62 -26.01
N ALA A 32 -2.05 8.76 -25.09
CA ALA A 32 -3.40 8.82 -24.53
C ALA A 32 -3.67 10.15 -23.79
N ILE A 33 -2.72 10.61 -22.99
CA ILE A 33 -2.81 11.89 -22.27
C ILE A 33 -2.81 13.06 -23.27
N ALA A 34 -1.95 13.03 -24.30
CA ALA A 34 -1.89 14.10 -25.29
C ALA A 34 -3.18 14.24 -26.12
N GLY A 35 -3.95 13.16 -26.28
CA GLY A 35 -5.25 13.19 -26.96
C GLY A 35 -6.46 13.39 -26.05
N ALA A 36 -6.25 13.62 -24.75
CA ALA A 36 -7.32 13.75 -23.76
C ALA A 36 -7.54 15.22 -23.38
N ASP A 37 -8.22 15.97 -24.25
CA ASP A 37 -8.47 17.43 -24.08
C ASP A 37 -9.29 17.74 -22.82
N TRP A 38 -10.03 16.74 -22.29
CA TRP A 38 -10.82 16.83 -21.07
C TRP A 38 -9.98 16.63 -19.78
N LEU A 39 -8.70 16.24 -19.91
CA LEU A 39 -7.83 15.93 -18.78
C LEU A 39 -6.92 17.11 -18.45
N ASP A 40 -7.16 17.74 -17.32
CA ASP A 40 -6.24 18.74 -16.75
C ASP A 40 -5.06 18.03 -16.08
N VAL A 41 -3.98 17.85 -16.83
CA VAL A 41 -2.75 17.16 -16.35
C VAL A 41 -2.12 17.87 -15.15
N PRO A 42 -2.00 19.22 -15.10
CA PRO A 42 -1.58 19.94 -13.90
C PRO A 42 -2.46 19.65 -12.68
N ALA A 43 -3.78 19.68 -12.80
CA ALA A 43 -4.69 19.39 -11.69
C ALA A 43 -4.56 17.92 -11.22
N LEU A 44 -4.35 16.99 -12.15
CA LEU A 44 -4.08 15.59 -11.82
C LEU A 44 -2.78 15.43 -11.03
N ALA A 45 -1.72 16.14 -11.43
CA ALA A 45 -0.45 16.13 -10.71
C ALA A 45 -0.56 16.67 -9.28
N VAL A 46 -1.34 17.76 -9.10
CA VAL A 46 -1.62 18.31 -7.77
C VAL A 46 -2.42 17.30 -6.93
N SER A 47 -3.42 16.65 -7.52
CA SER A 47 -4.22 15.62 -6.82
C SER A 47 -3.34 14.42 -6.41
N ALA A 48 -2.43 13.99 -7.28
CA ALA A 48 -1.49 12.92 -6.96
C ALA A 48 -0.52 13.31 -5.82
N ALA A 49 -0.05 14.55 -5.80
CA ALA A 49 0.79 15.06 -4.71
C ALA A 49 0.02 15.08 -3.38
N ASN A 50 -1.21 15.59 -3.37
CA ASN A 50 -2.06 15.60 -2.17
C ASN A 50 -2.34 14.18 -1.64
N LEU A 51 -2.54 13.21 -2.54
CA LEU A 51 -2.70 11.81 -2.15
C LEU A 51 -1.42 11.23 -1.56
N ALA A 52 -0.25 11.58 -2.09
CA ALA A 52 1.04 11.16 -1.55
C ALA A 52 1.27 11.73 -0.13
N ASP A 53 0.92 13.00 0.09
CA ASP A 53 1.00 13.62 1.41
C ASP A 53 0.04 12.96 2.42
N ALA A 54 -1.19 12.64 1.99
CA ALA A 54 -2.15 11.92 2.81
C ALA A 54 -1.67 10.50 3.14
N ASP A 55 -1.03 9.81 2.18
CA ASP A 55 -0.45 8.49 2.38
C ASP A 55 0.71 8.53 3.39
N ALA A 56 1.60 9.52 3.28
CA ALA A 56 2.68 9.74 4.24
C ALA A 56 2.16 9.99 5.67
N ALA A 57 1.10 10.78 5.81
CA ALA A 57 0.46 11.02 7.11
C ALA A 57 -0.14 9.74 7.71
N LEU A 58 -0.75 8.89 6.88
CA LEU A 58 -1.28 7.59 7.32
C LEU A 58 -0.17 6.61 7.70
N GLU A 59 0.97 6.60 6.99
CA GLU A 59 2.13 5.79 7.36
C GLU A 59 2.73 6.25 8.70
N TRP A 60 2.86 7.56 8.92
CA TRP A 60 3.29 8.11 10.20
C TRP A 60 2.37 7.68 11.35
N ALA A 61 1.05 7.79 11.16
CA ALA A 61 0.07 7.36 12.14
C ALA A 61 0.14 5.83 12.38
N ALA A 62 0.33 5.03 11.33
CA ALA A 62 0.47 3.58 11.46
C ALA A 62 1.76 3.17 12.20
N ALA A 63 2.86 3.89 11.99
CA ALA A 63 4.10 3.64 12.73
C ALA A 63 3.94 3.94 14.22
N ARG A 64 3.20 4.99 14.56
CA ARG A 64 2.88 5.34 15.95
C ARG A 64 1.97 4.29 16.58
N GLU A 65 0.87 3.95 15.93
CA GLU A 65 -0.07 2.90 16.36
C GLU A 65 0.65 1.56 16.56
N TRP A 66 1.59 1.23 15.67
CA TRP A 66 2.44 0.05 15.81
C TRP A 66 3.23 0.06 17.10
N SER A 67 3.90 1.15 17.42
CA SER A 67 4.76 1.25 18.61
C SER A 67 3.99 1.21 19.93
N GLU A 68 2.76 1.74 19.93
CA GLU A 68 1.93 1.88 21.14
C GLU A 68 1.00 0.68 21.33
N CYS A 69 0.52 0.06 20.26
CA CYS A 69 -0.61 -0.87 20.28
C CYS A 69 -0.29 -2.29 19.81
N VAL A 70 0.92 -2.54 19.28
CA VAL A 70 1.33 -3.87 18.80
C VAL A 70 2.39 -4.48 19.70
N THR A 71 2.17 -5.71 20.12
CA THR A 71 3.13 -6.48 20.93
C THR A 71 3.51 -7.76 20.20
N LYS A 72 4.82 -8.01 20.05
CA LYS A 72 5.34 -9.26 19.50
C LYS A 72 5.42 -10.31 20.59
N GLY A 73 4.78 -11.44 20.36
CA GLY A 73 4.86 -12.63 21.21
C GLY A 73 5.62 -13.77 20.54
N PRO A 74 5.81 -14.91 21.24
CA PRO A 74 6.54 -16.07 20.72
C PRO A 74 5.93 -16.68 19.45
N MET A 75 4.62 -16.61 19.30
CA MET A 75 3.87 -17.25 18.22
C MET A 75 3.35 -16.27 17.16
N GLY A 76 3.51 -14.96 17.34
CA GLY A 76 2.97 -13.94 16.44
C GLY A 76 2.82 -12.59 17.12
N TYR A 77 1.78 -11.86 16.75
CA TYR A 77 1.51 -10.52 17.24
C TYR A 77 0.15 -10.41 17.92
N THR A 78 0.09 -9.55 18.94
CA THR A 78 -1.16 -9.04 19.51
C THR A 78 -1.28 -7.57 19.14
N TYR A 79 -2.45 -7.15 18.67
CA TYR A 79 -2.74 -5.78 18.28
C TYR A 79 -4.00 -5.28 18.97
N ARG A 80 -3.94 -4.13 19.65
CA ARG A 80 -5.04 -3.44 20.32
C ARG A 80 -5.41 -2.19 19.53
N PRO A 81 -6.27 -2.28 18.51
CA PRO A 81 -6.55 -1.16 17.62
C PRO A 81 -7.20 0.00 18.36
N GLN A 82 -6.61 1.18 18.23
CA GLN A 82 -7.14 2.46 18.75
C GLN A 82 -7.35 3.47 17.62
N ALA A 83 -6.65 3.31 16.52
CA ALA A 83 -6.70 4.21 15.40
C ALA A 83 -7.86 3.90 14.43
N PRO A 84 -8.23 4.87 13.57
CA PRO A 84 -9.21 4.66 12.51
C PRO A 84 -8.85 3.52 11.56
N ARG A 85 -9.86 2.97 10.88
CA ARG A 85 -9.77 1.81 9.97
C ARG A 85 -8.59 1.87 9.00
N ALA A 86 -8.33 3.04 8.40
CA ALA A 86 -7.25 3.18 7.42
C ALA A 86 -5.87 2.89 8.02
N VAL A 87 -5.63 3.33 9.24
CA VAL A 87 -4.40 3.07 10.00
C VAL A 87 -4.34 1.62 10.46
N ALA A 88 -5.44 1.08 11.00
CA ALA A 88 -5.51 -0.31 11.43
C ALA A 88 -5.25 -1.31 10.28
N LEU A 89 -5.70 -1.01 9.06
CA LEU A 89 -5.40 -1.81 7.88
C LEU A 89 -3.90 -1.82 7.55
N ARG A 90 -3.19 -0.70 7.70
CA ARG A 90 -1.73 -0.64 7.50
C ARG A 90 -0.99 -1.48 8.54
N VAL A 91 -1.40 -1.36 9.80
CA VAL A 91 -0.84 -2.16 10.90
C VAL A 91 -1.05 -3.66 10.65
N LEU A 92 -2.26 -4.08 10.28
CA LEU A 92 -2.55 -5.48 9.93
C LEU A 92 -1.75 -5.94 8.71
N THR A 93 -1.62 -5.11 7.68
CA THR A 93 -0.77 -5.40 6.51
C THR A 93 0.66 -5.68 6.94
N ARG A 94 1.22 -4.84 7.82
CA ARG A 94 2.57 -5.02 8.34
C ARG A 94 2.70 -6.29 9.17
N ILE A 95 1.75 -6.58 10.08
CA ILE A 95 1.75 -7.83 10.87
C ILE A 95 1.77 -9.06 9.95
N VAL A 96 0.89 -9.08 8.94
CA VAL A 96 0.82 -10.18 7.99
C VAL A 96 2.12 -10.32 7.21
N THR A 97 2.67 -9.22 6.71
CA THR A 97 3.93 -9.21 5.96
C THR A 97 5.11 -9.74 6.80
N GLU A 98 5.21 -9.33 8.06
CA GLU A 98 6.29 -9.80 8.95
C GLU A 98 6.17 -11.29 9.30
N LEU A 99 4.96 -11.84 9.38
CA LEU A 99 4.73 -13.25 9.72
C LEU A 99 4.78 -14.19 8.52
N ASP A 100 4.23 -13.76 7.38
CA ASP A 100 4.08 -14.58 6.16
C ASP A 100 5.25 -14.39 5.17
N GLY A 101 5.99 -13.27 5.29
CA GLY A 101 7.12 -12.92 4.42
C GLY A 101 6.70 -12.32 3.07
N SER A 102 5.41 -12.13 2.82
CA SER A 102 4.88 -11.54 1.58
C SER A 102 3.83 -10.46 1.88
N VAL A 103 3.78 -9.43 1.02
CA VAL A 103 2.78 -8.38 1.14
C VAL A 103 1.40 -8.90 0.71
N PRO A 104 0.40 -8.89 1.60
CA PRO A 104 -0.92 -9.39 1.27
C PRO A 104 -1.67 -8.44 0.32
N ARG A 105 -2.64 -8.99 -0.44
CA ARG A 105 -3.54 -8.14 -1.22
C ARG A 105 -4.44 -7.31 -0.29
N GLY A 106 -4.62 -6.02 -0.59
CA GLY A 106 -5.40 -5.10 0.24
C GLY A 106 -6.84 -5.58 0.51
N SER A 107 -7.48 -6.23 -0.47
CA SER A 107 -8.82 -6.83 -0.29
C SER A 107 -8.83 -8.00 0.70
N ALA A 108 -7.75 -8.74 0.85
CA ALA A 108 -7.64 -9.82 1.83
C ALA A 108 -7.48 -9.26 3.25
N VAL A 109 -6.67 -8.20 3.40
CA VAL A 109 -6.51 -7.50 4.68
C VAL A 109 -7.80 -6.82 5.11
N ALA A 110 -8.54 -6.22 4.17
CA ALA A 110 -9.84 -5.61 4.46
C ALA A 110 -10.84 -6.66 4.99
N ARG A 111 -10.93 -7.84 4.37
CA ARG A 111 -11.78 -8.94 4.88
C ARG A 111 -11.33 -9.44 6.25
N LEU A 112 -10.01 -9.55 6.47
CA LEU A 112 -9.45 -9.90 7.77
C LEU A 112 -9.91 -8.92 8.84
N PHE A 113 -9.78 -7.61 8.57
CA PHE A 113 -10.23 -6.55 9.47
C PHE A 113 -11.72 -6.67 9.81
N GLU A 114 -12.60 -6.82 8.79
CA GLU A 114 -14.05 -6.94 9.01
C GLU A 114 -14.40 -8.17 9.85
N SER A 115 -13.73 -9.31 9.62
CA SER A 115 -13.92 -10.51 10.44
C SER A 115 -13.52 -10.26 11.91
N LEU A 116 -12.39 -9.62 12.14
CA LEU A 116 -11.91 -9.32 13.50
C LEU A 116 -12.83 -8.33 14.24
N VAL A 117 -13.34 -7.32 13.54
CA VAL A 117 -14.34 -6.40 14.09
C VAL A 117 -15.63 -7.14 14.45
N ALA A 118 -16.07 -8.08 13.61
CA ALA A 118 -17.24 -8.94 13.87
C ALA A 118 -16.96 -10.04 14.92
N ARG A 119 -15.76 -10.06 15.54
CA ARG A 119 -15.30 -11.08 16.49
C ARG A 119 -15.32 -12.51 15.92
N GLN A 120 -15.15 -12.64 14.61
CA GLN A 120 -15.05 -13.93 13.93
C GLN A 120 -13.59 -14.29 13.68
N PRO A 121 -13.22 -15.57 13.83
CA PRO A 121 -11.88 -16.01 13.43
C PRO A 121 -11.72 -15.91 11.92
N ALA A 122 -10.52 -15.54 11.49
CA ALA A 122 -10.19 -15.45 10.08
C ALA A 122 -8.79 -16.00 9.81
N SER A 123 -8.53 -16.34 8.55
CA SER A 123 -7.19 -16.74 8.09
C SER A 123 -6.78 -15.95 6.86
N ILE A 124 -5.49 -15.69 6.75
CA ILE A 124 -4.86 -15.02 5.61
C ILE A 124 -3.49 -15.64 5.39
N GLY A 125 -3.23 -16.16 4.17
CA GLY A 125 -2.02 -16.94 3.95
C GLY A 125 -1.93 -18.12 4.91
N GLY A 126 -0.75 -18.35 5.45
CA GLY A 126 -0.49 -19.35 6.50
C GLY A 126 -0.76 -18.86 7.93
N LEU A 127 -1.57 -17.82 8.11
CA LEU A 127 -1.82 -17.19 9.40
C LEU A 127 -3.27 -17.36 9.84
N VAL A 128 -3.46 -17.39 11.18
CA VAL A 128 -4.77 -17.38 11.83
C VAL A 128 -4.87 -16.13 12.69
N ALA A 129 -5.98 -15.42 12.55
CA ALA A 129 -6.30 -14.25 13.33
C ALA A 129 -7.59 -14.46 14.15
N ARG A 130 -7.59 -13.95 15.37
CA ARG A 130 -8.72 -14.08 16.31
C ARG A 130 -8.92 -12.79 17.07
N ALA A 131 -10.18 -12.42 17.29
CA ALA A 131 -10.52 -11.38 18.23
C ALA A 131 -10.36 -11.91 19.67
N MET A 132 -9.71 -11.10 20.49
CA MET A 132 -9.49 -11.30 21.92
C MET A 132 -10.32 -10.26 22.70
N PRO A 133 -10.51 -10.39 24.01
CA PRO A 133 -11.21 -9.37 24.81
C PRO A 133 -10.62 -7.97 24.63
N ASP A 134 -9.29 -7.88 24.61
CA ASP A 134 -8.55 -6.61 24.59
C ASP A 134 -7.87 -6.32 23.24
N GLY A 135 -8.30 -6.93 22.16
CA GLY A 135 -7.69 -6.71 20.84
C GLY A 135 -7.73 -7.93 19.94
N TRP A 136 -6.73 -8.06 19.09
CA TRP A 136 -6.64 -9.12 18.09
C TRP A 136 -5.31 -9.86 18.21
N SER A 137 -5.32 -11.17 17.98
CA SER A 137 -4.11 -11.99 17.86
C SER A 137 -3.96 -12.47 16.42
N VAL A 138 -2.73 -12.40 15.89
CA VAL A 138 -2.36 -12.95 14.58
C VAL A 138 -1.16 -13.86 14.77
N THR A 139 -1.29 -15.13 14.42
CA THR A 139 -0.27 -16.16 14.64
C THR A 139 -0.10 -17.03 13.41
N LYS A 140 1.03 -17.74 13.30
CA LYS A 140 1.17 -18.78 12.30
C LYS A 140 0.17 -19.91 12.57
N ALA A 141 -0.44 -20.42 11.50
CA ALA A 141 -1.30 -21.59 11.61
C ALA A 141 -0.49 -22.80 12.10
N PRO A 142 -1.07 -23.65 12.97
CA PRO A 142 -0.40 -24.89 13.38
C PRO A 142 -0.14 -25.76 12.15
N VAL A 143 1.04 -26.38 12.10
CA VAL A 143 1.39 -27.34 11.04
C VAL A 143 0.37 -28.47 11.08
N ARG A 144 -0.33 -28.70 9.99
CA ARG A 144 -1.21 -29.88 9.88
C ARG A 144 -0.32 -31.11 9.99
N ARG A 145 -0.49 -31.87 11.05
CA ARG A 145 0.07 -33.24 11.11
C ARG A 145 -0.67 -34.06 10.05
N ALA A 146 0.09 -34.59 9.09
CA ALA A 146 -0.42 -35.57 8.15
C ALA A 146 -0.77 -36.86 8.89
#